data_c6ca426c16d49b9dc6a4ac33fdbd76c7
#
_entry.id   c6ca426c16d49b9dc6a4ac33fdbd76c7
#
_cell.length_a   1.000
_cell.length_b   1.000
_cell.length_c   1.000
_cell.angle_alpha   90.00
_cell.angle_beta   90.00
_cell.angle_gamma   90.00
#
_symmetry.space_group_name_H-M   'P 1'
#
loop_
_entity.id
_entity.type
_entity.pdbx_description
1 polymer ?
#
loop_
_entity_poly.entity_id
_entity_poly.type
_entity_poly.pdbx_seq_one_letter_code
_entity_poly.pdbx_strand_id
1 'polypeptide(L)'
;RTYRAMKELGEKDALTGLYNRNRYELDLPKMPLSGHHSLACVYVDANGLHELNNSRGHQVGDQMLQELARQMRAQFGEQYTYRIGGDEFLAFVADRQAAEVERLGSQLEAGLAAKQIHISVGIQWEEAVSSMDELVEAAEQKMYAAKRAYYANKENDRRGRIVAIDS
;
A
#
# COMPACT_ATOMS: atom_id res chain seq x y z
N ARG A 1 3.57 19.88 -25.65
CA ARG A 1 2.54 19.95 -24.57
C ARG A 1 1.58 18.74 -24.60
N THR A 2 1.06 18.37 -25.77
CA THR A 2 0.12 17.26 -25.91
C THR A 2 0.74 15.90 -25.58
N TYR A 3 1.98 15.66 -26.01
CA TYR A 3 2.72 14.42 -25.72
C TYR A 3 3.00 14.26 -24.22
N ARG A 4 3.41 15.33 -23.52
CA ARG A 4 3.60 15.33 -22.06
C ARG A 4 2.31 15.05 -21.31
N ALA A 5 1.23 15.71 -21.69
CA ALA A 5 -0.09 15.50 -21.07
C ALA A 5 -0.58 14.08 -21.28
N MET A 6 -0.42 13.51 -22.48
CA MET A 6 -0.77 12.12 -22.79
C MET A 6 0.10 11.13 -22.01
N LYS A 7 1.40 11.43 -21.86
CA LYS A 7 2.32 10.60 -21.08
C LYS A 7 1.94 10.62 -19.59
N GLU A 8 1.65 11.78 -19.03
CA GLU A 8 1.19 11.91 -17.64
C GLU A 8 -0.13 11.21 -17.39
N LEU A 9 -1.09 11.30 -18.31
CA LEU A 9 -2.36 10.58 -18.25
C LEU A 9 -2.16 9.07 -18.31
N GLY A 10 -1.16 8.60 -19.08
CA GLY A 10 -0.83 7.17 -19.18
C GLY A 10 -0.05 6.62 -17.98
N GLU A 11 0.47 7.47 -17.10
CA GLU A 11 1.33 7.10 -15.96
C GLU A 11 0.71 7.37 -14.60
N LYS A 12 -0.42 8.07 -14.53
CA LYS A 12 -1.11 8.38 -13.28
C LYS A 12 -2.45 7.66 -13.18
N ASP A 13 -2.77 7.25 -11.95
CA ASP A 13 -4.07 6.70 -11.63
C ASP A 13 -5.12 7.82 -11.57
N ALA A 14 -6.18 7.69 -12.35
CA ALA A 14 -7.20 8.72 -12.48
C ALA A 14 -7.95 8.97 -11.17
N LEU A 15 -8.16 7.95 -10.36
CA LEU A 15 -8.91 8.07 -9.11
C LEU A 15 -8.09 8.74 -7.99
N THR A 16 -6.83 8.35 -7.84
CA THR A 16 -6.02 8.75 -6.69
C THR A 16 -4.95 9.78 -7.00
N GLY A 17 -4.60 9.94 -8.28
CA GLY A 17 -3.51 10.82 -8.70
C GLY A 17 -2.11 10.28 -8.44
N LEU A 18 -1.98 9.11 -7.82
CA LEU A 18 -0.68 8.44 -7.67
C LEU A 18 -0.22 7.89 -9.02
N TYR A 19 1.07 7.61 -9.13
CA TYR A 19 1.56 6.86 -10.28
C TYR A 19 0.88 5.49 -10.34
N ASN A 20 0.61 5.02 -11.56
CA ASN A 20 -0.10 3.77 -11.79
C ASN A 20 0.86 2.59 -11.98
N ARG A 21 0.30 1.41 -12.24
CA ARG A 21 1.07 0.20 -12.51
C ARG A 21 1.99 0.34 -13.71
N ASN A 22 1.55 1.04 -14.76
CA ASN A 22 2.37 1.27 -15.94
C ASN A 22 3.66 2.03 -15.60
N ARG A 23 3.53 3.09 -14.81
CA ARG A 23 4.71 3.84 -14.32
C ARG A 23 5.59 2.99 -13.41
N TYR A 24 4.99 2.18 -12.54
CA TYR A 24 5.72 1.25 -11.69
C TYR A 24 6.57 0.27 -12.52
N GLU A 25 6.00 -0.33 -13.55
CA GLU A 25 6.70 -1.26 -14.42
C GLU A 25 7.82 -0.58 -15.22
N LEU A 26 7.65 0.69 -15.59
CA LEU A 26 8.69 1.48 -16.25
C LEU A 26 9.83 1.87 -15.28
N ASP A 27 9.49 2.22 -14.06
CA ASP A 27 10.47 2.68 -13.06
C ASP A 27 11.31 1.54 -12.48
N LEU A 28 10.71 0.37 -12.28
CA LEU A 28 11.33 -0.74 -11.59
C LEU A 28 12.70 -1.16 -12.15
N PRO A 29 12.86 -1.38 -13.48
CA PRO A 29 14.16 -1.73 -14.04
C PRO A 29 15.15 -0.56 -14.07
N LYS A 30 14.69 0.68 -13.93
CA LYS A 30 15.51 1.88 -13.93
C LYS A 30 15.95 2.31 -12.54
N MET A 31 15.41 1.70 -11.49
CA MET A 31 15.81 2.02 -10.13
C MET A 31 17.26 1.61 -9.90
N PRO A 32 18.13 2.57 -9.54
CA PRO A 32 19.52 2.23 -9.32
C PRO A 32 19.66 1.41 -8.05
N LEU A 33 20.12 0.18 -8.19
CA LEU A 33 20.52 -0.67 -7.08
C LEU A 33 21.82 -0.18 -6.46
N SER A 34 22.65 0.49 -7.26
CA SER A 34 23.88 1.14 -6.84
C SER A 34 23.62 2.62 -6.53
N GLY A 35 24.24 3.15 -5.50
CA GLY A 35 24.10 4.55 -5.11
C GLY A 35 23.15 4.83 -3.95
N HIS A 36 22.44 3.81 -3.48
CA HIS A 36 21.65 3.85 -2.24
C HIS A 36 22.32 3.01 -1.16
N HIS A 37 22.32 3.51 0.08
CA HIS A 37 22.80 2.76 1.24
C HIS A 37 21.80 1.71 1.68
N SER A 38 20.50 2.01 1.51
CA SER A 38 19.42 1.10 1.82
C SER A 38 18.23 1.38 0.92
N LEU A 39 17.36 0.39 0.78
CA LEU A 39 16.10 0.52 0.07
C LEU A 39 15.03 -0.32 0.77
N ALA A 40 13.86 0.24 0.94
CA ALA A 40 12.70 -0.46 1.46
C ALA A 40 11.56 -0.44 0.46
N CYS A 41 10.80 -1.53 0.43
CA CYS A 41 9.51 -1.60 -0.24
C CYS A 41 8.42 -1.67 0.81
N VAL A 42 7.45 -0.77 0.72
CA VAL A 42 6.24 -0.76 1.55
C VAL A 42 5.08 -1.19 0.67
N TYR A 43 4.56 -2.38 0.90
CA TYR A 43 3.45 -2.95 0.12
C TYR A 43 2.17 -2.88 0.95
N VAL A 44 1.11 -2.30 0.39
CA VAL A 44 -0.13 -2.00 1.12
C VAL A 44 -1.33 -2.53 0.35
N ASP A 45 -2.25 -3.14 1.08
CA ASP A 45 -3.54 -3.60 0.57
C ASP A 45 -4.66 -3.01 1.44
N ALA A 46 -5.69 -2.47 0.80
CA ALA A 46 -6.86 -1.95 1.51
C ALA A 46 -7.81 -3.10 1.87
N ASN A 47 -7.98 -3.35 3.17
CA ASN A 47 -8.84 -4.43 3.65
C ASN A 47 -10.32 -4.08 3.53
N GLY A 48 -11.11 -5.05 3.08
CA GLY A 48 -12.56 -4.94 3.07
C GLY A 48 -13.15 -4.01 1.99
N LEU A 49 -12.38 -3.62 0.97
CA LEU A 49 -12.85 -2.75 -0.11
C LEU A 49 -14.05 -3.34 -0.83
N HIS A 50 -13.99 -4.64 -1.16
CA HIS A 50 -15.08 -5.34 -1.85
C HIS A 50 -16.37 -5.33 -1.03
N GLU A 51 -16.28 -5.64 0.25
CA GLU A 51 -17.42 -5.62 1.17
C GLU A 51 -17.99 -4.21 1.33
N LEU A 52 -17.12 -3.20 1.41
CA LEU A 52 -17.52 -1.80 1.49
C LEU A 52 -18.26 -1.34 0.24
N ASN A 53 -17.75 -1.69 -0.94
CA ASN A 53 -18.40 -1.39 -2.21
C ASN A 53 -19.78 -2.05 -2.32
N ASN A 54 -19.90 -3.30 -1.86
CA ASN A 54 -21.17 -4.03 -1.88
C ASN A 54 -22.18 -3.47 -0.88
N SER A 55 -21.76 -2.99 0.28
CA SER A 55 -22.64 -2.50 1.34
C SER A 55 -22.97 -1.02 1.21
N ARG A 56 -22.04 -0.18 0.72
CA ARG A 56 -22.15 1.28 0.70
C ARG A 56 -21.96 1.90 -0.68
N GLY A 57 -21.67 1.09 -1.70
CA GLY A 57 -21.48 1.54 -3.07
C GLY A 57 -20.02 1.94 -3.39
N HIS A 58 -19.75 2.02 -4.69
CA HIS A 58 -18.40 2.30 -5.20
C HIS A 58 -17.89 3.69 -4.83
N GLN A 59 -18.77 4.67 -4.63
CA GLN A 59 -18.37 6.03 -4.27
C GLN A 59 -17.68 6.06 -2.91
N VAL A 60 -18.18 5.30 -1.93
CA VAL A 60 -17.56 5.20 -0.60
C VAL A 60 -16.23 4.46 -0.68
N GLY A 61 -16.14 3.41 -1.48
CA GLY A 61 -14.88 2.70 -1.75
C GLY A 61 -13.84 3.60 -2.42
N ASP A 62 -14.26 4.42 -3.38
CA ASP A 62 -13.39 5.39 -4.05
C ASP A 62 -12.86 6.43 -3.08
N GLN A 63 -13.68 6.94 -2.18
CA GLN A 63 -13.27 7.87 -1.13
C GLN A 63 -12.24 7.24 -0.18
N MET A 64 -12.43 5.98 0.17
CA MET A 64 -11.46 5.22 0.97
C MET A 64 -10.10 5.13 0.26
N LEU A 65 -10.10 4.77 -1.01
CA LEU A 65 -8.88 4.68 -1.82
C LEU A 65 -8.18 6.03 -1.98
N GLN A 66 -8.95 7.11 -2.14
CA GLN A 66 -8.41 8.47 -2.22
C GLN A 66 -7.77 8.91 -0.90
N GLU A 67 -8.37 8.58 0.23
CA GLU A 67 -7.79 8.87 1.54
C GLU A 67 -6.53 8.05 1.81
N LEU A 68 -6.53 6.77 1.45
CA LEU A 68 -5.33 5.93 1.52
C LEU A 68 -4.20 6.54 0.69
N ALA A 69 -4.48 6.93 -0.54
CA ALA A 69 -3.50 7.56 -1.43
C ALA A 69 -2.96 8.87 -0.85
N ARG A 70 -3.82 9.70 -0.28
CA ARG A 70 -3.44 10.95 0.35
C ARG A 70 -2.45 10.71 1.50
N GLN A 71 -2.74 9.75 2.36
CA GLN A 71 -1.86 9.43 3.49
C GLN A 71 -0.56 8.76 3.05
N MET A 72 -0.58 7.91 2.03
CA MET A 72 0.63 7.36 1.44
C MET A 72 1.54 8.45 0.88
N ARG A 73 0.96 9.40 0.16
CA ARG A 73 1.72 10.55 -0.36
C ARG A 73 2.32 11.38 0.77
N ALA A 74 1.59 11.59 1.85
CA ALA A 74 2.07 12.35 3.01
C ALA A 74 3.24 11.66 3.74
N GLN A 75 3.20 10.32 3.84
CA GLN A 75 4.24 9.56 4.53
C GLN A 75 5.48 9.28 3.65
N PHE A 76 5.28 8.98 2.38
CA PHE A 76 6.36 8.47 1.51
C PHE A 76 6.72 9.40 0.36
N GLY A 77 5.95 10.46 0.13
CA GLY A 77 6.14 11.37 -1.01
C GLY A 77 5.43 10.87 -2.26
N GLU A 78 5.43 11.69 -3.31
CA GLU A 78 4.78 11.37 -4.57
C GLU A 78 5.66 10.49 -5.45
N GLN A 79 6.97 10.77 -5.48
CA GLN A 79 7.92 9.99 -6.25
C GLN A 79 8.07 8.60 -5.64
N TYR A 80 8.00 7.58 -6.48
CA TYR A 80 8.09 6.17 -6.10
C TYR A 80 6.95 5.67 -5.19
N THR A 81 5.78 6.30 -5.28
CA THR A 81 4.54 5.85 -4.64
C THR A 81 3.52 5.56 -5.73
N TYR A 82 2.94 4.36 -5.70
CA TYR A 82 2.13 3.82 -6.80
C TYR A 82 0.84 3.19 -6.31
N ARG A 83 -0.18 3.26 -7.13
CA ARG A 83 -1.33 2.36 -7.08
C ARG A 83 -1.16 1.30 -8.17
N ILE A 84 -0.90 0.05 -7.77
CA ILE A 84 -0.54 -1.02 -8.70
C ILE A 84 -1.66 -2.00 -9.00
N GLY A 85 -2.73 -1.95 -8.23
CA GLY A 85 -3.95 -2.75 -8.42
C GLY A 85 -5.14 -1.99 -7.88
N GLY A 86 -6.32 -2.61 -7.89
CA GLY A 86 -7.55 -1.97 -7.43
C GLY A 86 -7.45 -1.49 -5.99
N ASP A 87 -6.95 -2.33 -5.10
CA ASP A 87 -6.79 -2.11 -3.68
C ASP A 87 -5.33 -2.22 -3.20
N GLU A 88 -4.39 -2.27 -4.13
CA GLU A 88 -2.96 -2.46 -3.84
C GLU A 88 -2.14 -1.22 -4.15
N PHE A 89 -1.29 -0.85 -3.20
CA PHE A 89 -0.41 0.31 -3.24
C PHE A 89 1.00 -0.11 -2.86
N LEU A 90 1.99 0.63 -3.37
CA LEU A 90 3.38 0.35 -3.12
C LEU A 90 4.17 1.64 -3.06
N ALA A 91 5.14 1.71 -2.14
CA ALA A 91 6.10 2.80 -2.09
C ALA A 91 7.51 2.26 -1.90
N PHE A 92 8.48 2.91 -2.54
CA PHE A 92 9.90 2.67 -2.28
C PHE A 92 10.46 3.81 -1.43
N VAL A 93 11.26 3.45 -0.43
CA VAL A 93 11.92 4.40 0.48
C VAL A 93 13.41 4.12 0.48
N ALA A 94 14.19 5.12 0.04
CA ALA A 94 15.65 5.00 -0.06
C ALA A 94 16.35 5.68 1.11
N ASP A 95 17.49 5.12 1.53
CA ASP A 95 18.44 5.74 2.46
C ASP A 95 17.86 6.11 3.83
N ARG A 96 16.89 5.35 4.30
CA ARG A 96 16.32 5.44 5.64
C ARG A 96 16.66 4.19 6.42
N GLN A 97 16.77 4.32 7.72
CA GLN A 97 16.97 3.16 8.60
C GLN A 97 15.71 2.31 8.69
N ALA A 98 15.87 1.01 8.90
CA ALA A 98 14.75 0.08 8.98
C ALA A 98 13.71 0.51 10.03
N ALA A 99 14.13 0.94 11.20
CA ALA A 99 13.25 1.40 12.28
C ALA A 99 12.42 2.62 11.86
N GLU A 100 12.99 3.52 11.07
CA GLU A 100 12.27 4.70 10.56
C GLU A 100 11.19 4.31 9.56
N VAL A 101 11.50 3.38 8.65
CA VAL A 101 10.51 2.89 7.67
C VAL A 101 9.36 2.18 8.39
N GLU A 102 9.67 1.34 9.38
CA GLU A 102 8.64 0.68 10.20
C GLU A 102 7.76 1.70 10.94
N ARG A 103 8.36 2.78 11.46
CA ARG A 103 7.61 3.86 12.11
C ARG A 103 6.67 4.57 11.14
N LEU A 104 7.13 4.86 9.93
CA LEU A 104 6.28 5.48 8.88
C LEU A 104 5.11 4.56 8.50
N GLY A 105 5.36 3.27 8.39
CA GLY A 105 4.32 2.28 8.12
C GLY A 105 3.28 2.21 9.25
N SER A 106 3.73 2.24 10.50
CA SER A 106 2.85 2.25 11.67
C SER A 106 2.02 3.53 11.75
N GLN A 107 2.60 4.68 11.41
CA GLN A 107 1.88 5.95 11.35
C GLN A 107 0.81 5.95 10.26
N LEU A 108 1.12 5.37 9.09
CA LEU A 108 0.14 5.19 8.02
C LEU A 108 -1.05 4.36 8.50
N GLU A 109 -0.76 3.21 9.08
CA GLU A 109 -1.77 2.27 9.59
C GLU A 109 -2.66 2.92 10.65
N ALA A 110 -2.07 3.59 11.62
CA ALA A 110 -2.79 4.29 12.69
C ALA A 110 -3.63 5.46 12.18
N GLY A 111 -3.08 6.26 11.26
CA GLY A 111 -3.79 7.39 10.67
C GLY A 111 -5.02 6.97 9.86
N LEU A 112 -4.93 5.84 9.17
CA LEU A 112 -6.06 5.28 8.42
C LEU A 112 -7.07 4.60 9.35
N ALA A 113 -6.61 3.86 10.35
CA ALA A 113 -7.48 3.23 11.35
C ALA A 113 -8.34 4.24 12.09
N ALA A 114 -7.81 5.44 12.37
CA ALA A 114 -8.56 6.55 12.96
C ALA A 114 -9.76 6.98 12.11
N LYS A 115 -9.73 6.68 10.81
CA LYS A 115 -10.83 6.93 9.86
C LYS A 115 -11.59 5.65 9.48
N GLN A 116 -11.45 4.60 10.25
CA GLN A 116 -12.04 3.28 10.01
C GLN A 116 -11.59 2.64 8.69
N ILE A 117 -10.40 2.99 8.23
CA ILE A 117 -9.78 2.37 7.06
C ILE A 117 -8.69 1.42 7.55
N HIS A 118 -8.87 0.13 7.29
CA HIS A 118 -7.92 -0.90 7.71
C HIS A 118 -7.10 -1.35 6.51
N ILE A 119 -5.78 -1.41 6.70
CA ILE A 119 -4.83 -1.82 5.68
C ILE A 119 -3.97 -2.97 6.18
N SER A 120 -3.48 -3.76 5.25
CA SER A 120 -2.44 -4.76 5.50
C SER A 120 -1.13 -4.25 4.91
N VAL A 121 -0.08 -4.19 5.70
CA VAL A 121 1.21 -3.61 5.32
C VAL A 121 2.30 -4.67 5.41
N GLY A 122 3.11 -4.76 4.37
CA GLY A 122 4.34 -5.53 4.36
C GLY A 122 5.52 -4.61 4.04
N ILE A 123 6.55 -4.66 4.85
CA ILE A 123 7.76 -3.86 4.66
C ILE A 123 8.96 -4.78 4.57
N GLN A 124 9.71 -4.64 3.48
CA GLN A 124 11.01 -5.27 3.32
C GLN A 124 12.07 -4.20 3.18
N TRP A 125 13.03 -4.21 4.08
CA TRP A 125 14.17 -3.31 4.10
C TRP A 125 15.45 -4.10 3.88
N GLU A 126 16.33 -3.59 3.02
CA GLU A 126 17.63 -4.20 2.76
C GLU A 126 18.70 -3.11 2.66
N GLU A 127 19.85 -3.39 3.27
CA GLU A 127 20.99 -2.47 3.25
C GLU A 127 21.64 -2.43 1.86
N ALA A 128 21.77 -3.59 1.21
CA ALA A 128 22.28 -3.68 -0.15
C ALA A 128 21.32 -4.54 -0.96
N VAL A 129 20.58 -3.91 -1.86
CA VAL A 129 19.59 -4.60 -2.70
C VAL A 129 20.26 -5.20 -3.93
N SER A 130 20.13 -6.50 -4.10
CA SER A 130 20.64 -7.21 -5.29
C SER A 130 19.56 -7.39 -6.37
N SER A 131 18.28 -7.40 -5.97
CA SER A 131 17.16 -7.57 -6.89
C SER A 131 15.94 -6.80 -6.41
N MET A 132 15.41 -5.91 -7.26
CA MET A 132 14.17 -5.19 -6.99
C MET A 132 12.98 -6.14 -6.94
N ASP A 133 12.94 -7.13 -7.83
CA ASP A 133 11.85 -8.12 -7.85
C ASP A 133 11.78 -8.91 -6.55
N GLU A 134 12.92 -9.33 -6.01
CA GLU A 134 12.99 -10.05 -4.73
C GLU A 134 12.57 -9.16 -3.56
N LEU A 135 12.98 -7.88 -3.57
CA LEU A 135 12.59 -6.90 -2.56
C LEU A 135 11.07 -6.74 -2.51
N VAL A 136 10.45 -6.53 -3.67
CA VAL A 136 8.99 -6.38 -3.78
C VAL A 136 8.27 -7.65 -3.38
N GLU A 137 8.73 -8.82 -3.84
CA GLU A 137 8.13 -10.10 -3.51
C GLU A 137 8.15 -10.35 -1.99
N ALA A 138 9.25 -10.05 -1.33
CA ALA A 138 9.36 -10.19 0.12
C ALA A 138 8.39 -9.28 0.87
N ALA A 139 8.24 -8.02 0.43
CA ALA A 139 7.26 -7.09 0.99
C ALA A 139 5.81 -7.58 0.76
N GLU A 140 5.51 -8.08 -0.43
CA GLU A 140 4.20 -8.64 -0.76
C GLU A 140 3.85 -9.83 0.13
N GLN A 141 4.79 -10.74 0.37
CA GLN A 141 4.57 -11.89 1.26
C GLN A 141 4.27 -11.46 2.69
N LYS A 142 4.95 -10.43 3.18
CA LYS A 142 4.67 -9.85 4.51
C LYS A 142 3.30 -9.19 4.56
N MET A 143 2.88 -8.52 3.50
CA MET A 143 1.55 -7.95 3.38
C MET A 143 0.47 -9.04 3.41
N TYR A 144 0.66 -10.13 2.68
CA TYR A 144 -0.29 -11.26 2.71
C TYR A 144 -0.38 -11.91 4.08
N ALA A 145 0.73 -12.02 4.81
CA ALA A 145 0.71 -12.53 6.18
C ALA A 145 -0.11 -11.63 7.11
N ALA A 146 0.06 -10.31 6.99
CA ALA A 146 -0.73 -9.33 7.74
C ALA A 146 -2.22 -9.40 7.38
N LYS A 147 -2.53 -9.57 6.10
CA LYS A 147 -3.90 -9.71 5.59
C LYS A 147 -4.58 -10.96 6.16
N ARG A 148 -3.89 -12.09 6.15
CA ARG A 148 -4.41 -13.33 6.74
C ARG A 148 -4.70 -13.17 8.23
N ALA A 149 -3.80 -12.52 8.96
CA ALA A 149 -3.98 -12.26 10.39
C ALA A 149 -5.19 -11.35 10.65
N TYR A 150 -5.38 -10.31 9.85
CA TYR A 150 -6.53 -9.42 9.95
C TYR A 150 -7.86 -10.17 9.78
N TYR A 151 -7.99 -10.99 8.75
CA TYR A 151 -9.21 -11.72 8.47
C TYR A 151 -9.46 -12.84 9.48
N ALA A 152 -8.42 -13.51 9.98
CA ALA A 152 -8.55 -14.51 11.05
C ALA A 152 -9.07 -13.87 12.35
N ASN A 153 -8.55 -12.71 12.74
CA ASN A 153 -9.01 -11.98 13.92
C ASN A 153 -10.46 -11.51 13.77
N LYS A 154 -10.83 -11.03 12.60
CA LYS A 154 -12.20 -10.60 12.29
C LYS A 154 -13.19 -11.75 12.40
N GLU A 155 -12.83 -12.93 11.94
CA GLU A 155 -13.67 -14.12 12.05
C GLU A 155 -13.79 -14.62 13.49
N ASN A 156 -12.72 -14.59 14.26
CA ASN A 156 -12.73 -14.93 15.69
C ASN A 156 -13.63 -13.97 16.47
N ASP A 157 -13.61 -12.69 16.18
CA ASP A 157 -14.49 -11.70 16.78
C ASP A 157 -15.97 -11.97 16.48
N ARG A 158 -16.27 -12.37 15.24
CA ARG A 158 -17.63 -12.80 14.85
C ARG A 158 -18.09 -14.02 15.65
N ARG A 159 -17.26 -15.04 15.77
CA ARG A 159 -17.57 -16.25 16.54
C ARG A 159 -17.77 -15.97 18.02
N GLY A 160 -16.92 -15.11 18.58
CA GLY A 160 -17.05 -14.67 19.98
C GLY A 160 -18.37 -13.93 20.26
N ARG A 161 -18.82 -13.09 19.34
CA ARG A 161 -20.12 -12.40 19.45
C ARG A 161 -21.30 -13.36 19.37
N ILE A 162 -21.24 -14.35 18.50
CA ILE A 162 -22.30 -15.37 18.37
C ILE A 162 -22.42 -16.20 19.65
N VAL A 163 -21.29 -16.63 20.21
CA VAL A 163 -21.26 -17.38 21.47
C VAL A 163 -21.80 -16.55 22.66
N ALA A 164 -21.49 -15.26 22.68
CA ALA A 164 -21.99 -14.34 23.72
C ALA A 164 -23.51 -14.08 23.63
N ILE A 165 -24.11 -14.20 22.45
CA ILE A 165 -25.55 -14.02 22.24
C ILE A 165 -26.32 -15.30 22.63
N ASP A 166 -25.73 -16.47 22.39
CA ASP A 166 -26.33 -17.77 22.70
C ASP A 166 -26.18 -18.21 24.18
N SER A 167 -25.42 -17.47 24.96
CA SER A 167 -25.25 -17.70 26.39
C SER A 167 -26.05 -16.67 27.21
#